data_c658d6399c3b6429ff3236d1d8b7c8e7
#
_entry.id   c658d6399c3b6429ff3236d1d8b7c8e7
#
_cell.length_a   1.000
_cell.length_b   1.000
_cell.length_c   1.000
_cell.angle_alpha   90.00
_cell.angle_beta   90.00
_cell.angle_gamma   90.00
#
_symmetry.space_group_name_H-M   'P 1'
#
loop_
_entity.id
_entity.type
_entity.pdbx_description
1 polymer ?
#
loop_
_entity_poly.entity_id
_entity_poly.type
_entity_poly.pdbx_seq_one_letter_code
_entity_poly.pdbx_strand_id
1 'polypeptide(L)'
;MIENSNGRYYGYCPPHDNVDISNLGAKSSDNSIEDVIVIYTNKIKNSSDRVIVAFTDSATIHRQRIYDEKLERTINQNGQIIHCSYSIESDYLYNLESYPHKFIIEISKYNTYMFRQQRFFKGKYISLDKKIISYLEKYLENAEFIDDELYQDEIQAKEITGKEKLMNTFDVKPQWAETGGSMMVKKNAAYAKQALVNSNFLCEADSSHQTFMTSKGVPYMEGHHLIPCTAKNAKAFWKRVGKSIDCVENIVCLCPTCHRRIHFGSEAEKRLIIKLLYNKQHSKLKKAGLDISEKELIGLYLRQS
;
A
#
# COMPACT_ATOMS: atom_id res chain seq x y z
N MET A 1 -1.81 11.32 13.66
CA MET A 1 -2.68 10.15 13.90
C MET A 1 -2.15 9.36 15.07
N ILE A 2 -3.00 8.58 15.69
CA ILE A 2 -2.64 7.67 16.78
C ILE A 2 -3.12 6.29 16.37
N GLU A 3 -2.23 5.31 16.48
CA GLU A 3 -2.60 3.91 16.37
C GLU A 3 -3.38 3.48 17.62
N ASN A 4 -4.44 2.72 17.42
CA ASN A 4 -5.22 2.13 18.51
C ASN A 4 -4.97 0.62 18.58
N SER A 5 -5.29 -0.02 19.69
CA SER A 5 -5.12 -1.46 19.93
C SER A 5 -5.77 -2.36 18.86
N ASN A 6 -6.72 -1.82 18.07
CA ASN A 6 -7.32 -2.50 16.92
C ASN A 6 -6.50 -2.43 15.63
N GLY A 7 -5.29 -1.83 15.66
CA GLY A 7 -4.41 -1.65 14.51
C GLY A 7 -4.88 -0.61 13.48
N ARG A 8 -5.83 0.27 13.86
CA ARG A 8 -6.28 1.38 13.01
C ARG A 8 -5.70 2.70 13.49
N TYR A 9 -5.56 3.63 12.58
CA TYR A 9 -5.04 4.97 12.82
C TYR A 9 -6.17 5.99 12.83
N TYR A 10 -6.20 6.83 13.86
CA TYR A 10 -7.22 7.84 14.05
C TYR A 10 -6.62 9.23 14.13
N GLY A 11 -7.25 10.18 13.48
CA GLY A 11 -6.88 11.58 13.45
C GLY A 11 -8.09 12.48 13.57
N TYR A 12 -7.86 13.77 13.88
CA TYR A 12 -8.93 14.72 13.89
C TYR A 12 -8.54 16.05 13.22
N CYS A 13 -9.52 16.81 12.75
CA CYS A 13 -9.36 18.11 12.15
C CYS A 13 -9.81 19.20 13.13
N PRO A 14 -8.87 19.84 13.88
CA PRO A 14 -9.23 21.00 14.69
C PRO A 14 -9.52 22.23 13.81
N PRO A 15 -10.24 23.25 14.30
CA PRO A 15 -10.89 23.35 15.59
C PRO A 15 -12.39 22.99 15.56
N HIS A 16 -12.93 22.52 14.45
CA HIS A 16 -14.37 22.38 14.24
C HIS A 16 -14.83 20.93 14.44
N ASP A 17 -16.07 20.78 14.96
CA ASP A 17 -16.69 19.46 15.09
C ASP A 17 -17.15 18.88 13.74
N ASN A 18 -17.33 19.75 12.73
CA ASN A 18 -17.71 19.37 11.40
C ASN A 18 -16.57 19.63 10.40
N VAL A 19 -16.36 18.66 9.51
CA VAL A 19 -15.43 18.74 8.38
C VAL A 19 -16.24 18.94 7.10
N ASP A 20 -15.94 19.99 6.33
CA ASP A 20 -16.56 20.18 5.02
C ASP A 20 -15.93 19.25 3.97
N ILE A 21 -16.46 18.02 3.92
CA ILE A 21 -16.03 17.00 2.94
C ILE A 21 -16.55 17.28 1.53
N SER A 22 -17.42 18.27 1.33
CA SER A 22 -17.92 18.64 0.00
C SER A 22 -16.79 19.16 -0.90
N ASN A 23 -15.78 19.80 -0.28
CA ASN A 23 -14.56 20.22 -0.97
C ASN A 23 -13.72 19.04 -1.54
N LEU A 24 -13.95 17.84 -1.04
CA LEU A 24 -13.33 16.60 -1.53
C LEU A 24 -14.18 15.88 -2.58
N GLY A 25 -15.40 16.37 -2.83
CA GLY A 25 -16.32 15.83 -3.81
C GLY A 25 -17.46 15.00 -3.23
N ALA A 26 -17.63 14.96 -1.89
CA ALA A 26 -18.78 14.33 -1.27
C ALA A 26 -20.07 15.14 -1.54
N LYS A 27 -21.20 14.44 -1.66
CA LYS A 27 -22.52 15.08 -1.75
C LYS A 27 -22.93 15.64 -0.39
N SER A 28 -23.90 16.55 -0.38
CA SER A 28 -24.42 17.12 0.87
C SER A 28 -25.05 16.07 1.80
N SER A 29 -25.58 14.98 1.25
CA SER A 29 -26.16 13.85 1.97
C SER A 29 -25.13 12.89 2.57
N ASP A 30 -23.87 12.95 2.16
CA ASP A 30 -22.86 11.97 2.53
C ASP A 30 -22.32 12.32 3.94
N ASN A 31 -22.23 11.32 4.81
CA ASN A 31 -21.68 11.47 6.16
C ASN A 31 -20.16 11.28 6.19
N SER A 32 -19.60 10.66 5.17
CA SER A 32 -18.14 10.41 5.02
C SER A 32 -17.74 10.39 3.57
N ILE A 33 -16.42 10.45 3.33
CA ILE A 33 -15.79 10.20 2.05
C ILE A 33 -14.59 9.29 2.27
N GLU A 34 -14.44 8.28 1.41
CA GLU A 34 -13.37 7.28 1.44
C GLU A 34 -12.28 7.59 0.41
N ASP A 35 -11.18 6.84 0.45
CA ASP A 35 -10.04 6.92 -0.48
C ASP A 35 -9.39 8.31 -0.56
N VAL A 36 -9.29 9.00 0.57
CA VAL A 36 -8.67 10.32 0.64
C VAL A 36 -7.19 10.20 1.02
N ILE A 37 -6.33 10.88 0.27
CA ILE A 37 -4.92 11.05 0.65
C ILE A 37 -4.86 12.12 1.75
N VAL A 38 -4.34 11.74 2.92
CA VAL A 38 -4.11 12.67 4.04
C VAL A 38 -2.62 12.74 4.31
N ILE A 39 -2.07 13.95 4.27
CA ILE A 39 -0.66 14.20 4.60
C ILE A 39 -0.53 14.89 5.95
N TYR A 40 0.47 14.49 6.72
CA TYR A 40 0.80 15.08 8.01
C TYR A 40 2.11 15.84 7.89
N THR A 41 2.11 17.05 8.43
CA THR A 41 3.28 17.92 8.31
C THR A 41 3.70 18.47 9.67
N ASN A 42 5.00 18.55 9.91
CA ASN A 42 5.59 19.25 11.04
C ASN A 42 6.16 20.60 10.61
N LYS A 43 6.09 21.57 11.52
CA LYS A 43 6.74 22.88 11.33
C LYS A 43 8.26 22.71 11.48
N ILE A 44 9.02 23.26 10.56
CA ILE A 44 10.48 23.29 10.66
C ILE A 44 10.87 24.31 11.73
N LYS A 45 11.81 23.93 12.62
CA LYS A 45 12.30 24.81 13.68
C LYS A 45 12.88 26.09 13.07
N ASN A 46 12.49 27.21 13.62
CA ASN A 46 12.91 28.56 13.16
C ASN A 46 12.55 28.94 11.71
N SER A 47 11.58 28.28 11.13
CA SER A 47 11.03 28.57 9.78
C SER A 47 9.52 28.61 9.82
N SER A 48 8.91 29.25 8.81
CA SER A 48 7.47 29.10 8.53
C SER A 48 7.18 27.83 7.77
N ASP A 49 8.18 27.21 7.16
CA ASP A 49 8.03 26.06 6.28
C ASP A 49 7.66 24.78 7.03
N ARG A 50 7.14 23.83 6.30
CA ARG A 50 6.69 22.56 6.84
C ARG A 50 7.33 21.41 6.09
N VAL A 51 7.56 20.31 6.80
CA VAL A 51 8.04 19.05 6.23
C VAL A 51 6.95 18.00 6.32
N ILE A 52 6.76 17.23 5.26
CA ILE A 52 5.86 16.07 5.30
C ILE A 52 6.53 14.98 6.13
N VAL A 53 5.82 14.49 7.16
CA VAL A 53 6.34 13.49 8.11
C VAL A 53 5.59 12.16 8.05
N ALA A 54 4.35 12.17 7.57
CA ALA A 54 3.57 10.95 7.38
C ALA A 54 2.44 11.20 6.38
N PHE A 55 1.88 10.12 5.83
CA PHE A 55 0.66 10.18 5.02
C PHE A 55 -0.11 8.85 5.07
N THR A 56 -1.35 8.90 4.62
CA THR A 56 -2.15 7.73 4.24
C THR A 56 -2.78 8.02 2.88
N ASP A 57 -2.88 7.02 2.03
CA ASP A 57 -3.44 7.14 0.68
C ASP A 57 -4.87 6.60 0.55
N SER A 58 -5.46 6.17 1.67
CA SER A 58 -6.81 5.59 1.72
C SER A 58 -7.48 5.86 3.07
N ALA A 59 -7.61 7.14 3.42
CA ALA A 59 -8.34 7.53 4.62
C ALA A 59 -9.83 7.66 4.35
N THR A 60 -10.64 7.36 5.38
CA THR A 60 -12.03 7.79 5.48
C THR A 60 -12.10 9.08 6.29
N ILE A 61 -12.76 10.10 5.76
CA ILE A 61 -12.98 11.37 6.45
C ILE A 61 -14.47 11.52 6.74
N HIS A 62 -14.81 11.71 8.00
CA HIS A 62 -16.17 11.88 8.47
C HIS A 62 -16.55 13.36 8.50
N ARG A 63 -17.77 13.67 8.07
CA ARG A 63 -18.33 15.04 8.13
C ARG A 63 -18.47 15.51 9.54
N GLN A 64 -18.98 14.65 10.42
CA GLN A 64 -19.10 14.91 11.85
C GLN A 64 -18.01 14.15 12.60
N ARG A 65 -17.58 14.72 13.72
CA ARG A 65 -16.64 14.08 14.63
C ARG A 65 -17.30 12.87 15.29
N ILE A 66 -16.60 11.75 15.28
CA ILE A 66 -17.03 10.51 15.92
C ILE A 66 -16.40 10.43 17.30
N TYR A 67 -17.22 10.16 18.31
CA TYR A 67 -16.79 9.92 19.67
C TYR A 67 -16.82 8.41 19.92
N ASP A 68 -15.68 7.83 20.27
CA ASP A 68 -15.57 6.42 20.59
C ASP A 68 -14.80 6.25 21.90
N GLU A 69 -15.49 5.75 22.94
CA GLU A 69 -14.92 5.50 24.26
C GLU A 69 -13.79 4.44 24.24
N LYS A 70 -13.72 3.62 23.19
CA LYS A 70 -12.67 2.62 23.00
C LYS A 70 -11.38 3.21 22.46
N LEU A 71 -11.37 4.50 22.07
CA LEU A 71 -10.12 5.16 21.69
C LEU A 71 -9.29 5.40 22.95
N GLU A 72 -8.10 4.83 22.98
CA GLU A 72 -7.16 4.89 24.11
C GLU A 72 -6.57 6.29 24.35
N ARG A 73 -6.96 7.27 23.53
CA ARG A 73 -6.50 8.64 23.67
C ARG A 73 -7.43 9.42 24.60
N THR A 74 -6.89 9.84 25.72
CA THR A 74 -7.53 10.81 26.61
C THR A 74 -6.71 12.10 26.63
N ILE A 75 -7.37 13.23 26.59
CA ILE A 75 -6.76 14.55 26.85
C ILE A 75 -7.23 15.01 28.22
N ASN A 76 -6.29 15.37 29.08
CA ASN A 76 -6.61 16.07 30.33
C ASN A 76 -6.72 17.56 30.00
N GLN A 77 -7.93 18.09 30.00
CA GLN A 77 -8.18 19.50 29.82
C GLN A 77 -8.80 20.06 31.13
N ASN A 78 -8.06 20.88 31.85
CA ASN A 78 -8.49 21.50 33.10
C ASN A 78 -8.93 20.50 34.20
N GLY A 79 -8.26 19.34 34.28
CA GLY A 79 -8.60 18.31 35.27
C GLY A 79 -9.71 17.35 34.85
N GLN A 80 -10.32 17.54 33.69
CA GLN A 80 -11.30 16.61 33.13
C GLN A 80 -10.65 15.73 32.06
N ILE A 81 -10.91 14.44 32.16
CA ILE A 81 -10.52 13.47 31.14
C ILE A 81 -11.54 13.56 30.01
N ILE A 82 -11.11 14.07 28.86
CA ILE A 82 -11.93 14.12 27.65
C ILE A 82 -11.53 12.95 26.75
N HIS A 83 -12.48 12.07 26.47
CA HIS A 83 -12.27 11.00 25.48
C HIS A 83 -12.13 11.63 24.10
N CYS A 84 -11.12 11.17 23.36
CA CYS A 84 -10.84 11.77 22.06
C CYS A 84 -11.80 11.26 21.01
N SER A 85 -12.27 12.21 20.25
CA SER A 85 -13.01 12.01 19.03
C SER A 85 -12.07 12.00 17.82
N TYR A 86 -12.52 11.45 16.72
CA TYR A 86 -11.82 11.49 15.45
C TYR A 86 -12.74 11.93 14.31
N SER A 87 -12.16 12.44 13.26
CA SER A 87 -12.83 12.72 11.99
C SER A 87 -12.10 12.06 10.81
N ILE A 88 -10.94 11.48 11.05
CA ILE A 88 -10.11 10.80 10.07
C ILE A 88 -9.80 9.42 10.62
N GLU A 89 -10.03 8.40 9.83
CA GLU A 89 -9.59 7.04 10.13
C GLU A 89 -8.90 6.40 8.92
N SER A 90 -7.91 5.58 9.19
CA SER A 90 -7.21 4.80 8.19
C SER A 90 -6.74 3.49 8.79
N ASP A 91 -6.63 2.50 7.93
CA ASP A 91 -6.11 1.19 8.31
C ASP A 91 -4.58 1.15 8.34
N TYR A 92 -3.89 2.15 7.79
CA TYR A 92 -2.43 2.24 7.78
C TYR A 92 -1.96 3.69 7.66
N LEU A 93 -0.72 3.89 8.09
CA LEU A 93 -0.02 5.18 8.03
C LEU A 93 1.41 4.93 7.56
N TYR A 94 1.83 5.68 6.53
CA TYR A 94 3.21 5.68 6.07
C TYR A 94 3.99 6.75 6.85
N ASN A 95 4.99 6.33 7.62
CA ASN A 95 5.86 7.24 8.37
C ASN A 95 7.09 7.60 7.52
N LEU A 96 7.33 8.90 7.34
CA LEU A 96 8.43 9.44 6.56
C LEU A 96 9.53 10.06 7.44
N GLU A 97 9.45 9.92 8.78
CA GLU A 97 10.43 10.53 9.66
C GLU A 97 11.86 10.00 9.46
N SER A 98 12.01 8.72 9.13
CA SER A 98 13.30 8.11 8.80
C SER A 98 13.65 8.19 7.30
N TYR A 99 12.72 8.58 6.44
CA TYR A 99 12.98 8.65 4.99
C TYR A 99 13.98 9.78 4.67
N PRO A 100 15.08 9.49 3.96
CA PRO A 100 16.17 10.47 3.78
C PRO A 100 15.79 11.65 2.89
N HIS A 101 14.88 11.44 1.93
CA HIS A 101 14.44 12.47 0.99
C HIS A 101 13.22 13.19 1.53
N LYS A 102 13.42 14.31 2.24
CA LYS A 102 12.32 15.10 2.82
C LYS A 102 11.66 16.01 1.79
N PHE A 103 10.33 16.10 1.82
CA PHE A 103 9.59 17.09 1.05
C PHE A 103 9.26 18.29 1.94
N ILE A 104 9.80 19.45 1.56
CA ILE A 104 9.59 20.72 2.26
C ILE A 104 8.56 21.54 1.48
N ILE A 105 7.52 21.97 2.19
CA ILE A 105 6.52 22.90 1.69
C ILE A 105 6.96 24.30 2.11
N GLU A 106 7.46 25.08 1.13
CA GLU A 106 7.89 26.46 1.33
C GLU A 106 6.67 27.38 1.42
N ILE A 107 6.27 27.73 2.65
CA ILE A 107 5.04 28.49 2.92
C ILE A 107 5.05 29.88 2.28
N SER A 108 6.23 30.50 2.10
CA SER A 108 6.36 31.78 1.41
C SER A 108 5.89 31.75 -0.06
N LYS A 109 5.97 30.58 -0.71
CA LYS A 109 5.52 30.38 -2.10
C LYS A 109 4.03 30.10 -2.21
N TYR A 110 3.39 29.76 -1.10
CA TYR A 110 1.97 29.40 -1.05
C TYR A 110 1.31 30.22 0.05
N ASN A 111 0.12 30.75 -0.18
CA ASN A 111 -0.54 31.67 0.74
C ASN A 111 -0.60 31.10 2.18
N THR A 112 -0.03 31.82 3.15
CA THR A 112 0.23 31.41 4.54
C THR A 112 -0.99 30.92 5.33
N TYR A 113 -2.19 31.29 4.94
CA TYR A 113 -3.42 30.83 5.60
C TYR A 113 -3.69 29.32 5.43
N MET A 114 -3.07 28.69 4.44
CA MET A 114 -3.37 27.31 4.07
C MET A 114 -2.81 26.28 5.02
N PHE A 115 -1.73 26.57 5.72
CA PHE A 115 -1.01 25.60 6.52
C PHE A 115 -1.10 25.82 8.03
N ARG A 116 -1.87 26.79 8.47
CA ARG A 116 -2.12 27.04 9.90
C ARG A 116 -3.11 26.05 10.50
N GLN A 117 -3.95 25.44 9.68
CA GLN A 117 -4.95 24.45 10.04
C GLN A 117 -4.92 23.30 9.04
N GLN A 118 -5.33 22.11 9.44
CA GLN A 118 -5.56 21.01 8.53
C GLN A 118 -6.59 21.44 7.48
N ARG A 119 -6.22 21.35 6.20
CA ARG A 119 -7.12 21.73 5.10
C ARG A 119 -7.05 20.71 4.01
N PHE A 120 -8.18 20.45 3.40
CA PHE A 120 -8.33 19.62 2.24
C PHE A 120 -8.12 20.47 0.99
N PHE A 121 -7.29 19.99 0.07
CA PHE A 121 -7.00 20.68 -1.18
C PHE A 121 -7.56 19.84 -2.33
N LYS A 122 -8.42 20.44 -3.14
CA LYS A 122 -8.78 19.92 -4.45
C LYS A 122 -8.52 21.02 -5.47
N GLY A 123 -7.38 20.90 -6.17
CA GLY A 123 -7.09 21.70 -7.35
C GLY A 123 -6.78 23.19 -7.16
N LYS A 124 -6.72 23.71 -5.92
CA LYS A 124 -6.40 25.13 -5.70
C LYS A 124 -4.93 25.47 -5.98
N TYR A 125 -4.02 24.49 -5.79
CA TYR A 125 -2.59 24.62 -6.05
C TYR A 125 -2.09 23.41 -6.85
N ILE A 126 -2.61 23.26 -8.04
CA ILE A 126 -2.35 22.12 -8.94
C ILE A 126 -0.86 21.77 -9.05
N SER A 127 0.02 22.77 -9.07
CA SER A 127 1.46 22.53 -9.16
C SER A 127 2.07 21.96 -7.90
N LEU A 128 1.58 22.34 -6.71
CA LEU A 128 2.01 21.78 -5.42
C LEU A 128 1.45 20.37 -5.24
N ASP A 129 0.17 20.20 -5.53
CA ASP A 129 -0.51 18.91 -5.43
C ASP A 129 0.20 17.87 -6.29
N LYS A 130 0.53 18.21 -7.54
CA LYS A 130 1.30 17.31 -8.43
C LYS A 130 2.68 16.96 -7.87
N LYS A 131 3.39 17.93 -7.29
CA LYS A 131 4.71 17.68 -6.67
C LYS A 131 4.61 16.77 -5.45
N ILE A 132 3.61 16.99 -4.61
CA ILE A 132 3.36 16.14 -3.42
C ILE A 132 3.00 14.74 -3.88
N ILE A 133 2.05 14.58 -4.79
CA ILE A 133 1.66 13.26 -5.31
C ILE A 133 2.89 12.53 -5.88
N SER A 134 3.66 13.19 -6.74
CA SER A 134 4.88 12.58 -7.31
C SER A 134 5.91 12.18 -6.26
N TYR A 135 6.04 12.96 -5.17
CA TYR A 135 6.91 12.62 -4.06
C TYR A 135 6.41 11.39 -3.29
N LEU A 136 5.11 11.33 -2.97
CA LEU A 136 4.51 10.19 -2.27
C LEU A 136 4.59 8.92 -3.12
N GLU A 137 4.34 9.04 -4.41
CA GLU A 137 4.48 7.93 -5.37
C GLU A 137 5.89 7.37 -5.39
N LYS A 138 6.89 8.25 -5.48
CA LYS A 138 8.30 7.82 -5.46
C LYS A 138 8.68 7.16 -4.13
N TYR A 139 8.13 7.61 -3.01
CA TYR A 139 8.31 6.95 -1.72
C TYR A 139 7.72 5.54 -1.74
N LEU A 140 6.50 5.37 -2.22
CA LEU A 140 5.83 4.07 -2.30
C LEU A 140 6.58 3.10 -3.22
N GLU A 141 7.04 3.57 -4.38
CA GLU A 141 7.88 2.77 -5.30
C GLU A 141 9.15 2.28 -4.64
N ASN A 142 9.85 3.14 -3.90
CA ASN A 142 11.06 2.77 -3.19
C ASN A 142 10.78 1.79 -2.04
N ALA A 143 9.70 2.00 -1.29
CA ALA A 143 9.31 1.11 -0.19
C ALA A 143 8.92 -0.28 -0.71
N GLU A 144 8.14 -0.34 -1.79
CA GLU A 144 7.78 -1.59 -2.47
C GLU A 144 9.01 -2.32 -3.00
N PHE A 145 9.96 -1.59 -3.57
CA PHE A 145 11.20 -2.18 -4.09
C PHE A 145 12.06 -2.79 -2.98
N ILE A 146 12.26 -2.08 -1.87
CA ILE A 146 13.05 -2.60 -0.73
C ILE A 146 12.38 -3.83 -0.12
N ASP A 147 11.06 -3.79 0.06
CA ASP A 147 10.27 -4.91 0.57
C ASP A 147 10.34 -6.11 -0.36
N ASP A 148 10.32 -5.88 -1.68
CA ASP A 148 10.45 -6.93 -2.69
C ASP A 148 11.84 -7.58 -2.67
N GLU A 149 12.93 -6.81 -2.64
CA GLU A 149 14.30 -7.35 -2.57
C GLU A 149 14.49 -8.23 -1.32
N LEU A 150 14.02 -7.79 -0.16
CA LEU A 150 14.06 -8.58 1.07
C LEU A 150 13.23 -9.87 0.93
N TYR A 151 12.09 -9.78 0.30
CA TYR A 151 11.24 -10.94 0.05
C TYR A 151 11.89 -11.95 -0.89
N GLN A 152 12.58 -11.50 -1.97
CA GLN A 152 13.32 -12.38 -2.84
C GLN A 152 14.46 -13.11 -2.10
N ASP A 153 15.18 -12.42 -1.20
CA ASP A 153 16.22 -13.04 -0.37
C ASP A 153 15.62 -14.13 0.53
N GLU A 154 14.46 -13.88 1.15
CA GLU A 154 13.75 -14.88 1.94
C GLU A 154 13.32 -16.09 1.12
N ILE A 155 12.83 -15.87 -0.12
CA ILE A 155 12.46 -16.95 -1.05
C ILE A 155 13.67 -17.82 -1.40
N GLN A 156 14.83 -17.22 -1.67
CA GLN A 156 16.05 -17.97 -2.00
C GLN A 156 16.55 -18.78 -0.79
N ALA A 157 16.43 -18.23 0.43
CA ALA A 157 16.82 -18.91 1.65
C ALA A 157 15.92 -20.11 1.98
N LYS A 158 14.63 -20.08 1.60
CA LYS A 158 13.68 -21.16 1.89
C LYS A 158 14.06 -22.45 1.21
N GLU A 159 14.03 -23.53 1.98
CA GLU A 159 14.10 -24.92 1.48
C GLU A 159 12.71 -25.53 1.47
N ILE A 160 12.41 -26.27 0.42
CA ILE A 160 11.23 -27.12 0.42
C ILE A 160 11.68 -28.48 0.94
N THR A 161 11.50 -28.69 2.22
CA THR A 161 11.92 -29.90 2.93
C THR A 161 10.88 -31.02 2.88
N GLY A 162 9.70 -30.77 2.33
CA GLY A 162 8.60 -31.72 2.38
C GLY A 162 7.94 -32.01 1.05
N LYS A 163 7.39 -33.22 0.94
CA LYS A 163 6.47 -33.62 -0.12
C LYS A 163 5.08 -32.96 0.03
N GLU A 164 4.87 -32.18 1.09
CA GLU A 164 3.59 -31.53 1.37
C GLU A 164 3.41 -30.30 0.52
N LYS A 165 2.50 -30.39 -0.42
CA LYS A 165 2.04 -29.28 -1.21
C LYS A 165 1.19 -28.35 -0.32
N LEU A 166 1.58 -27.09 -0.19
CA LEU A 166 0.77 -26.09 0.49
C LEU A 166 -0.55 -25.92 -0.27
N MET A 167 -1.65 -26.10 0.44
CA MET A 167 -2.99 -26.05 -0.14
C MET A 167 -3.82 -24.99 0.55
N ASN A 168 -4.77 -24.39 -0.21
CA ASN A 168 -5.73 -23.41 0.32
C ASN A 168 -5.08 -22.21 1.00
N THR A 169 -3.90 -21.79 0.53
CA THR A 169 -3.15 -20.67 1.10
C THR A 169 -3.91 -19.35 1.01
N PHE A 170 -4.85 -19.24 0.08
CA PHE A 170 -5.77 -18.11 -0.07
C PHE A 170 -6.82 -18.00 1.06
N ASP A 171 -7.04 -19.04 1.86
CA ASP A 171 -7.96 -19.01 3.01
C ASP A 171 -7.29 -18.49 4.29
N VAL A 172 -5.98 -18.27 4.28
CA VAL A 172 -5.23 -17.75 5.41
C VAL A 172 -5.41 -16.24 5.50
N LYS A 173 -5.89 -15.74 6.65
CA LYS A 173 -6.06 -14.31 6.87
C LYS A 173 -4.71 -13.57 6.73
N PRO A 174 -4.66 -12.45 5.98
CA PRO A 174 -3.44 -11.66 5.86
C PRO A 174 -2.90 -11.24 7.24
N GLN A 175 -1.59 -11.40 7.42
CA GLN A 175 -0.89 -10.92 8.60
C GLN A 175 -0.19 -9.60 8.26
N TRP A 176 -0.02 -8.77 9.27
CA TRP A 176 0.55 -7.44 9.14
C TRP A 176 1.87 -7.38 9.91
N ALA A 177 2.82 -6.65 9.38
CA ALA A 177 4.08 -6.34 10.05
C ALA A 177 4.37 -4.85 9.90
N GLU A 178 4.99 -4.26 10.91
CA GLU A 178 5.52 -2.92 10.83
C GLU A 178 6.95 -2.98 10.28
N THR A 179 7.19 -2.30 9.18
CA THR A 179 8.51 -2.21 8.55
C THR A 179 8.80 -0.76 8.22
N GLY A 180 9.87 -0.21 8.82
CA GLY A 180 10.26 1.18 8.58
C GLY A 180 9.21 2.22 8.98
N GLY A 181 8.37 1.92 9.99
CA GLY A 181 7.28 2.79 10.44
C GLY A 181 6.01 2.73 9.58
N SER A 182 5.93 1.74 8.68
CA SER A 182 4.75 1.52 7.84
C SER A 182 4.19 0.11 8.03
N MET A 183 2.87 0.01 8.06
CA MET A 183 2.19 -1.31 8.10
C MET A 183 2.23 -1.94 6.72
N MET A 184 2.92 -3.07 6.62
CA MET A 184 3.04 -3.86 5.40
C MET A 184 2.36 -5.21 5.57
N VAL A 185 1.98 -5.84 4.47
CA VAL A 185 1.52 -7.23 4.49
C VAL A 185 2.73 -8.13 4.72
N LYS A 186 2.67 -8.98 5.74
CA LYS A 186 3.69 -9.99 5.96
C LYS A 186 3.54 -11.09 4.90
N LYS A 187 4.37 -11.02 3.87
CA LYS A 187 4.40 -11.99 2.77
C LYS A 187 5.03 -13.31 3.25
N ASN A 188 4.52 -14.43 2.79
CA ASN A 188 5.04 -15.75 3.15
C ASN A 188 5.95 -16.32 2.05
N ALA A 189 7.26 -16.27 2.27
CA ALA A 189 8.25 -16.78 1.31
C ALA A 189 8.09 -18.27 0.96
N ALA A 190 7.46 -19.08 1.84
CA ALA A 190 7.18 -20.48 1.51
C ALA A 190 6.12 -20.61 0.39
N TYR A 191 5.17 -19.68 0.30
CA TYR A 191 4.18 -19.67 -0.78
C TYR A 191 4.84 -19.38 -2.12
N ALA A 192 5.75 -18.39 -2.16
CA ALA A 192 6.51 -18.10 -3.36
C ALA A 192 7.42 -19.25 -3.74
N LYS A 193 8.13 -19.83 -2.77
CA LYS A 193 8.97 -20.99 -3.06
C LYS A 193 8.17 -22.15 -3.64
N GLN A 194 6.97 -22.41 -3.12
CA GLN A 194 6.07 -23.42 -3.69
C GLN A 194 5.66 -23.08 -5.14
N ALA A 195 5.39 -21.79 -5.42
CA ALA A 195 5.05 -21.36 -6.78
C ALA A 195 6.22 -21.59 -7.75
N LEU A 196 7.46 -21.29 -7.33
CA LEU A 196 8.66 -21.55 -8.12
C LEU A 196 8.84 -23.05 -8.45
N VAL A 197 8.61 -23.91 -7.45
CA VAL A 197 8.67 -25.37 -7.65
C VAL A 197 7.56 -25.84 -8.57
N ASN A 198 6.33 -25.34 -8.41
CA ASN A 198 5.20 -25.70 -9.25
C ASN A 198 5.42 -25.35 -10.73
N SER A 199 6.20 -24.30 -11.02
CA SER A 199 6.60 -23.90 -12.38
C SER A 199 7.88 -24.61 -12.89
N ASN A 200 8.44 -25.54 -12.09
CA ASN A 200 9.74 -26.18 -12.37
C ASN A 200 10.87 -25.18 -12.56
N PHE A 201 10.85 -24.05 -11.87
CA PHE A 201 11.81 -22.94 -12.02
C PHE A 201 11.92 -22.43 -13.47
N LEU A 202 10.81 -22.42 -14.20
CA LEU A 202 10.72 -21.84 -15.54
C LEU A 202 9.99 -20.50 -15.48
N CYS A 203 10.43 -19.53 -16.27
CA CYS A 203 9.79 -18.23 -16.35
C CYS A 203 8.37 -18.36 -16.93
N GLU A 204 7.35 -17.96 -16.18
CA GLU A 204 5.96 -18.07 -16.64
C GLU A 204 5.59 -17.02 -17.69
N ALA A 205 6.39 -15.95 -17.86
CA ALA A 205 6.25 -15.06 -19.01
C ALA A 205 6.66 -15.78 -20.31
N ASP A 206 7.83 -16.43 -20.31
CA ASP A 206 8.32 -17.22 -21.42
C ASP A 206 9.29 -18.28 -20.88
N SER A 207 8.95 -19.56 -21.06
CA SER A 207 9.73 -20.69 -20.54
C SER A 207 11.10 -20.87 -21.21
N SER A 208 11.35 -20.18 -22.33
CA SER A 208 12.67 -20.17 -23.00
C SER A 208 13.66 -19.20 -22.36
N HIS A 209 13.22 -18.31 -21.47
CA HIS A 209 14.10 -17.38 -20.80
C HIS A 209 15.09 -18.12 -19.90
N GLN A 210 16.36 -17.89 -20.17
CA GLN A 210 17.45 -18.43 -19.37
C GLN A 210 17.87 -17.49 -18.26
N THR A 211 18.38 -18.05 -17.17
CA THR A 211 18.97 -17.35 -16.05
C THR A 211 20.18 -18.14 -15.52
N PHE A 212 20.92 -17.60 -14.59
CA PHE A 212 22.05 -18.30 -13.99
C PHE A 212 21.59 -19.39 -13.01
N MET A 213 22.46 -20.37 -12.79
CA MET A 213 22.23 -21.44 -11.83
C MET A 213 22.62 -20.99 -10.42
N THR A 214 21.76 -21.27 -9.47
CA THR A 214 22.05 -21.04 -8.04
C THR A 214 23.06 -22.08 -7.53
N SER A 215 23.65 -21.82 -6.36
CA SER A 215 24.50 -22.81 -5.65
C SER A 215 23.76 -24.10 -5.28
N LYS A 216 22.43 -24.09 -5.32
CA LYS A 216 21.56 -25.26 -5.08
C LYS A 216 21.26 -26.06 -6.36
N GLY A 217 21.87 -25.69 -7.50
CA GLY A 217 21.72 -26.40 -8.77
C GLY A 217 20.38 -26.21 -9.48
N VAL A 218 19.62 -25.16 -9.12
CA VAL A 218 18.38 -24.78 -9.80
C VAL A 218 18.52 -23.40 -10.44
N PRO A 219 17.78 -23.09 -11.53
CA PRO A 219 17.77 -21.75 -12.10
C PRO A 219 17.34 -20.68 -11.07
N TYR A 220 17.99 -19.52 -11.07
CA TYR A 220 17.60 -18.41 -10.24
C TYR A 220 16.30 -17.80 -10.79
N MET A 221 15.23 -17.88 -10.02
CA MET A 221 13.92 -17.30 -10.35
C MET A 221 13.38 -16.51 -9.17
N GLU A 222 12.56 -15.53 -9.47
CA GLU A 222 11.93 -14.62 -8.51
C GLU A 222 10.43 -14.85 -8.48
N GLY A 223 9.84 -14.78 -7.27
CA GLY A 223 8.39 -14.90 -7.07
C GLY A 223 7.72 -13.54 -7.10
N HIS A 224 6.72 -13.35 -7.95
CA HIS A 224 6.00 -12.08 -8.08
C HIS A 224 4.50 -12.28 -7.85
N HIS A 225 3.90 -11.45 -6.97
CA HIS A 225 2.45 -11.45 -6.77
C HIS A 225 1.76 -10.79 -7.97
N LEU A 226 1.02 -11.55 -8.76
CA LEU A 226 0.34 -11.03 -9.95
C LEU A 226 -0.74 -10.00 -9.61
N ILE A 227 -1.51 -10.20 -8.54
CA ILE A 227 -2.23 -9.14 -7.87
C ILE A 227 -1.27 -8.55 -6.84
N PRO A 228 -0.79 -7.28 -7.01
CA PRO A 228 0.24 -6.72 -6.13
C PRO A 228 -0.12 -6.82 -4.65
N CYS A 229 0.74 -7.45 -3.86
CA CYS A 229 0.50 -7.70 -2.43
C CYS A 229 0.83 -6.47 -1.58
N THR A 230 0.15 -5.37 -1.85
CA THR A 230 0.20 -4.14 -1.06
C THR A 230 -0.80 -4.18 0.08
N ALA A 231 -0.62 -3.35 1.11
CA ALA A 231 -1.56 -3.23 2.22
C ALA A 231 -2.98 -2.90 1.73
N LYS A 232 -3.10 -1.97 0.78
CA LYS A 232 -4.37 -1.56 0.17
C LYS A 232 -5.07 -2.73 -0.51
N ASN A 233 -4.36 -3.42 -1.39
CA ASN A 233 -4.94 -4.52 -2.16
C ASN A 233 -5.32 -5.70 -1.26
N ALA A 234 -4.46 -6.07 -0.30
CA ALA A 234 -4.73 -7.18 0.62
C ALA A 234 -6.00 -6.94 1.44
N LYS A 235 -6.20 -5.72 1.94
CA LYS A 235 -7.42 -5.35 2.67
C LYS A 235 -8.64 -5.32 1.77
N ALA A 236 -8.51 -4.76 0.56
CA ALA A 236 -9.61 -4.68 -0.40
C ALA A 236 -10.10 -6.08 -0.79
N PHE A 237 -9.19 -6.99 -1.12
CA PHE A 237 -9.54 -8.37 -1.48
C PHE A 237 -10.11 -9.15 -0.29
N TRP A 238 -9.50 -9.02 0.89
CA TRP A 238 -10.05 -9.67 2.09
C TRP A 238 -11.46 -9.19 2.42
N LYS A 239 -11.72 -7.88 2.34
CA LYS A 239 -13.05 -7.30 2.55
C LYS A 239 -14.04 -7.74 1.47
N ARG A 240 -13.61 -7.82 0.20
CA ARG A 240 -14.46 -8.12 -0.94
C ARG A 240 -14.86 -9.60 -1.02
N VAL A 241 -13.89 -10.49 -0.84
CA VAL A 241 -14.08 -11.94 -1.11
C VAL A 241 -13.63 -12.86 0.03
N GLY A 242 -13.08 -12.34 1.12
CA GLY A 242 -12.59 -13.15 2.24
C GLY A 242 -11.39 -14.04 1.88
N LYS A 243 -10.59 -13.64 0.87
CA LYS A 243 -9.43 -14.39 0.39
C LYS A 243 -8.17 -13.56 0.49
N SER A 244 -7.05 -14.23 0.82
CA SER A 244 -5.72 -13.61 0.83
C SER A 244 -5.13 -13.56 -0.58
N ILE A 245 -4.55 -12.42 -0.94
CA ILE A 245 -3.74 -12.29 -2.15
C ILE A 245 -2.28 -12.73 -1.93
N ASP A 246 -1.85 -12.93 -0.68
CA ASP A 246 -0.60 -13.63 -0.38
C ASP A 246 -0.91 -15.13 -0.36
N CYS A 247 -0.86 -15.75 -1.52
CA CYS A 247 -1.14 -17.18 -1.72
C CYS A 247 -0.41 -17.71 -2.96
N VAL A 248 -0.20 -19.02 -2.99
CA VAL A 248 0.52 -19.71 -4.07
C VAL A 248 -0.09 -19.45 -5.44
N GLU A 249 -1.43 -19.36 -5.51
CA GLU A 249 -2.18 -19.19 -6.74
C GLU A 249 -2.02 -17.79 -7.36
N ASN A 250 -1.64 -16.80 -6.54
CA ASN A 250 -1.36 -15.42 -6.98
C ASN A 250 0.11 -15.15 -7.28
N ILE A 251 1.00 -16.10 -7.02
CA ILE A 251 2.43 -15.92 -7.23
C ILE A 251 2.85 -16.56 -8.53
N VAL A 252 3.55 -15.82 -9.38
CA VAL A 252 4.15 -16.26 -10.64
C VAL A 252 5.66 -16.35 -10.53
N CYS A 253 6.25 -17.34 -11.18
CA CYS A 253 7.68 -17.54 -11.28
C CYS A 253 8.22 -16.75 -12.48
N LEU A 254 9.16 -15.84 -12.25
CA LEU A 254 9.72 -15.00 -13.30
C LEU A 254 11.25 -15.04 -13.27
N CYS A 255 11.87 -14.92 -14.44
CA CYS A 255 13.29 -14.56 -14.48
C CYS A 255 13.47 -13.10 -14.02
N PRO A 256 14.67 -12.71 -13.52
CA PRO A 256 14.92 -11.35 -13.02
C PRO A 256 14.58 -10.25 -14.04
N THR A 257 14.82 -10.50 -15.32
CA THR A 257 14.50 -9.54 -16.38
C THR A 257 13.00 -9.29 -16.49
N CYS A 258 12.17 -10.34 -16.48
CA CYS A 258 10.71 -10.21 -16.55
C CYS A 258 10.15 -9.59 -15.28
N HIS A 259 10.69 -9.95 -14.12
CA HIS A 259 10.29 -9.39 -12.85
C HIS A 259 10.56 -7.86 -12.79
N ARG A 260 11.79 -7.46 -13.13
CA ARG A 260 12.15 -6.03 -13.19
C ARG A 260 11.40 -5.26 -14.28
N ARG A 261 11.01 -5.92 -15.39
CA ARG A 261 10.16 -5.33 -16.41
C ARG A 261 8.79 -4.93 -15.86
N ILE A 262 8.21 -5.72 -14.93
CA ILE A 262 6.95 -5.36 -14.28
C ILE A 262 7.14 -4.14 -13.38
N HIS A 263 8.23 -4.07 -12.62
CA HIS A 263 8.47 -2.96 -11.68
C HIS A 263 8.91 -1.66 -12.38
N PHE A 264 9.82 -1.75 -13.34
CA PHE A 264 10.53 -0.58 -13.91
C PHE A 264 10.27 -0.34 -15.39
N GLY A 265 9.56 -1.23 -16.07
CA GLY A 265 9.24 -1.08 -17.49
C GLY A 265 8.33 0.13 -17.76
N SER A 266 8.32 0.62 -18.99
CA SER A 266 7.33 1.60 -19.43
C SER A 266 5.91 1.06 -19.27
N GLU A 267 4.91 1.93 -19.27
CA GLU A 267 3.50 1.48 -19.19
C GLU A 267 3.14 0.47 -20.27
N ALA A 268 3.65 0.64 -21.48
CA ALA A 268 3.43 -0.29 -22.59
C ALA A 268 4.02 -1.67 -22.26
N GLU A 269 5.24 -1.71 -21.73
CA GLU A 269 5.92 -2.93 -21.31
C GLU A 269 5.19 -3.64 -20.17
N LYS A 270 4.76 -2.88 -19.15
CA LYS A 270 3.96 -3.41 -18.03
C LYS A 270 2.66 -4.00 -18.54
N ARG A 271 1.91 -3.29 -19.40
CA ARG A 271 0.65 -3.79 -19.99
C ARG A 271 0.85 -5.11 -20.72
N LEU A 272 1.88 -5.21 -21.53
CA LEU A 272 2.16 -6.43 -22.32
C LEU A 272 2.42 -7.64 -21.43
N ILE A 273 3.32 -7.51 -20.46
CA ILE A 273 3.70 -8.65 -19.61
C ILE A 273 2.56 -9.02 -18.63
N ILE A 274 1.85 -8.06 -18.07
CA ILE A 274 0.73 -8.33 -17.15
C ILE A 274 -0.41 -9.01 -17.90
N LYS A 275 -0.75 -8.56 -19.10
CA LYS A 275 -1.77 -9.21 -19.93
C LYS A 275 -1.39 -10.66 -20.26
N LEU A 276 -0.13 -10.90 -20.61
CA LEU A 276 0.36 -12.24 -20.89
C LEU A 276 0.24 -13.16 -19.67
N LEU A 277 0.68 -12.68 -18.50
CA LEU A 277 0.59 -13.42 -17.24
C LEU A 277 -0.86 -13.64 -16.80
N TYR A 278 -1.72 -12.63 -16.96
CA TYR A 278 -3.15 -12.76 -16.69
C TYR A 278 -3.78 -13.90 -17.48
N ASN A 279 -3.54 -13.97 -18.80
CA ASN A 279 -4.09 -15.01 -19.66
C ASN A 279 -3.66 -16.43 -19.23
N LYS A 280 -2.45 -16.56 -18.66
CA LYS A 280 -1.94 -17.83 -18.15
C LYS A 280 -2.45 -18.19 -16.76
N GLN A 281 -2.69 -17.20 -15.89
CA GLN A 281 -2.98 -17.40 -14.47
C GLN A 281 -4.45 -17.19 -14.08
N HIS A 282 -5.25 -16.54 -14.93
CA HIS A 282 -6.64 -16.19 -14.60
C HIS A 282 -7.46 -17.37 -14.06
N SER A 283 -7.32 -18.56 -14.66
CA SER A 283 -8.04 -19.75 -14.17
C SER A 283 -7.61 -20.18 -12.78
N LYS A 284 -6.34 -20.02 -12.40
CA LYS A 284 -5.84 -20.31 -11.05
C LYS A 284 -6.36 -19.28 -10.05
N LEU A 285 -6.30 -17.99 -10.39
CA LEU A 285 -6.85 -16.92 -9.57
C LEU A 285 -8.34 -17.12 -9.29
N LYS A 286 -9.11 -17.43 -10.33
CA LYS A 286 -10.55 -17.69 -10.20
C LYS A 286 -10.84 -18.89 -9.29
N LYS A 287 -10.11 -19.98 -9.41
CA LYS A 287 -10.23 -21.15 -8.52
C LYS A 287 -9.91 -20.82 -7.05
N ALA A 288 -9.01 -19.87 -6.81
CA ALA A 288 -8.69 -19.37 -5.47
C ALA A 288 -9.71 -18.35 -4.95
N GLY A 289 -10.76 -18.02 -5.71
CA GLY A 289 -11.73 -17.00 -5.37
C GLY A 289 -11.22 -15.56 -5.52
N LEU A 290 -10.09 -15.39 -6.20
CA LEU A 290 -9.47 -14.10 -6.52
C LEU A 290 -9.88 -13.65 -7.93
N ASP A 291 -11.20 -13.63 -8.19
CA ASP A 291 -11.71 -13.23 -9.50
C ASP A 291 -11.47 -11.73 -9.73
N ILE A 292 -10.70 -11.43 -10.77
CA ILE A 292 -10.30 -10.07 -11.17
C ILE A 292 -10.29 -10.01 -12.69
N SER A 293 -10.76 -8.91 -13.27
CA SER A 293 -10.70 -8.69 -14.72
C SER A 293 -9.29 -8.24 -15.16
N GLU A 294 -8.95 -8.48 -16.46
CA GLU A 294 -7.70 -7.98 -17.04
C GLU A 294 -7.55 -6.47 -16.85
N LYS A 295 -8.63 -5.72 -17.10
CA LYS A 295 -8.64 -4.26 -16.95
C LYS A 295 -8.37 -3.82 -15.49
N GLU A 296 -9.02 -4.48 -14.54
CA GLU A 296 -8.81 -4.19 -13.11
C GLU A 296 -7.37 -4.52 -12.70
N LEU A 297 -6.85 -5.70 -13.09
CA LEU A 297 -5.47 -6.10 -12.79
C LEU A 297 -4.45 -5.11 -13.37
N ILE A 298 -4.58 -4.73 -14.64
CA ILE A 298 -3.71 -3.72 -15.27
C ILE A 298 -3.80 -2.39 -14.51
N GLY A 299 -5.01 -2.00 -14.05
CA GLY A 299 -5.22 -0.78 -13.28
C GLY A 299 -4.48 -0.75 -11.94
N LEU A 300 -4.16 -1.91 -11.34
CA LEU A 300 -3.36 -1.98 -10.11
C LEU A 300 -1.89 -1.64 -10.33
N TYR A 301 -1.38 -1.78 -11.55
CA TYR A 301 0.01 -1.48 -11.91
C TYR A 301 0.19 -0.12 -12.57
N LEU A 302 -0.86 0.39 -13.19
CA LEU A 302 -0.82 1.65 -13.91
C LEU A 302 -1.62 2.66 -13.11
N ARG A 303 -0.94 3.66 -12.59
CA ARG A 303 -1.61 4.74 -11.87
C ARG A 303 -2.50 5.49 -12.85
N GLN A 304 -3.74 5.74 -12.47
CA GLN A 304 -4.60 6.63 -13.24
C GLN A 304 -4.00 8.03 -13.15
N SER A 305 -3.47 8.50 -14.28
CA SER A 305 -2.97 9.86 -14.47
C SER A 305 -4.09 10.90 -14.34
#